data_373c2954e237884c42dfbc54c8de1342
#
_entry.id   373c2954e237884c42dfbc54c8de1342
#
_cell.length_a   1.000
_cell.length_b   1.000
_cell.length_c   1.000
_cell.angle_alpha   90.00
_cell.angle_beta   90.00
_cell.angle_gamma   90.00
#
_symmetry.space_group_name_H-M   'P 1'
#
loop_
_entity.id
_entity.type
_entity.pdbx_description
1 polymer ?
#
loop_
_entity_poly.entity_id
_entity_poly.type
_entity_poly.pdbx_seq_one_letter_code
_entity_poly.pdbx_strand_id
1 'polypeptide(L)'
;MSSEELEFNEANVAVASEQESVKKPMRRVTRKKNPANAEAPGNTSEVADQREEAQGTPEPKKRRGRPKKSESENTAKGKDSSDSEQPQLEFEEKQKSPAPKQEQSADTSQPPAQYKQEQKGQNQNQNQTHRKPYNNRNNRNTQNRNHPKGSYPKSQSFGPNRGGRPSHQDEPSNDLNIEEHPEAPVLVLEDFTTMSIDELRKVGLERGLDADTILDLRKQEIVAEILRLHTSSGGVIVGTGTLEILPDGFGFLRSPSNSYLSGLEDVYISPAQIKSLYLKTGDVVFGQVRTPRENERFFAILKILKVNGDEPITAKMRVPFDSLTPLFPDQRLKLETAEEDMSTRIIDMFCPIGKGQRSLIVAPPRTGKTVLLQKIANSISTNHPEVVLMVLLVDERPEEVTDMRRHVKGEVIASTFDEQASRHVQVAEMVIEKAKRLVEHKKDVVILLDSITRLARAYNQTVPASGKILSGGVDSNALHKPKRFFGAARNIEFGGSLTIVATGLIETGSRMDEVIFEEFKGTGNNEIILDRRLADKRLFPAINIKKSGTRREDLLLPSDEAARIWLMRNAVNDMDDQEMTPFLIDKIRKTKDNESFLRSINTGIPANSAAY
;
A
#
# COMPACT_ATOMS: atom_id res chain seq x y z
N MET A 1 -14.18 -46.86 19.18
CA MET A 1 -13.95 -45.45 19.42
C MET A 1 -15.05 -44.80 18.61
N SER A 2 -15.96 -44.57 19.15
CA SER A 2 -17.08 -44.19 19.96
C SER A 2 -17.87 -43.08 19.25
N SER A 3 -19.06 -43.42 18.99
CA SER A 3 -20.24 -42.84 18.39
C SER A 3 -20.73 -41.52 19.01
N GLU A 4 -19.85 -40.56 19.33
CA GLU A 4 -20.21 -39.25 19.93
C GLU A 4 -19.83 -38.00 19.10
N GLU A 5 -19.28 -38.15 17.90
CA GLU A 5 -18.89 -37.01 17.01
C GLU A 5 -19.85 -36.75 15.84
N LEU A 6 -21.02 -37.40 15.80
CA LEU A 6 -22.01 -37.25 14.73
C LEU A 6 -23.28 -36.46 15.08
N GLU A 7 -23.40 -35.95 16.30
CA GLU A 7 -24.61 -35.20 16.73
C GLU A 7 -24.46 -33.67 16.78
N PHE A 8 -23.32 -33.09 16.36
CA PHE A 8 -23.09 -31.63 16.46
C PHE A 8 -23.31 -30.86 15.15
N ASN A 9 -23.73 -31.52 14.05
CA ASN A 9 -23.90 -30.87 12.75
C ASN A 9 -25.33 -30.77 12.21
N GLU A 10 -26.34 -31.20 12.95
CA GLU A 10 -27.76 -31.10 12.50
C GLU A 10 -28.59 -30.01 13.19
N ALA A 11 -28.00 -29.21 14.09
CA ALA A 11 -28.76 -28.21 14.86
C ALA A 11 -28.74 -26.77 14.26
N ASN A 12 -28.12 -26.52 13.11
CA ASN A 12 -28.02 -25.18 12.53
C ASN A 12 -28.74 -24.97 11.18
N VAL A 13 -29.66 -25.85 10.80
CA VAL A 13 -30.45 -25.71 9.54
C VAL A 13 -31.94 -25.46 9.76
N ALA A 14 -32.41 -25.34 10.99
CA ALA A 14 -33.85 -25.27 11.28
C ALA A 14 -34.30 -24.04 12.07
N VAL A 15 -33.81 -22.85 11.75
CA VAL A 15 -34.43 -21.58 12.24
C VAL A 15 -34.36 -20.51 11.12
N ALA A 16 -35.10 -20.74 10.05
CA ALA A 16 -35.40 -19.70 9.05
C ALA A 16 -36.64 -20.04 8.23
N SER A 17 -37.75 -20.35 8.90
CA SER A 17 -39.07 -20.36 8.26
C SER A 17 -40.13 -20.26 9.33
N GLU A 18 -40.50 -19.04 9.72
CA GLU A 18 -41.79 -18.65 10.27
C GLU A 18 -41.73 -17.19 10.73
N GLN A 19 -42.20 -16.30 9.90
CA GLN A 19 -43.02 -15.16 10.30
C GLN A 19 -43.64 -14.50 9.06
N GLU A 20 -44.82 -14.99 8.75
CA GLU A 20 -45.81 -14.33 7.91
C GLU A 20 -46.47 -13.13 8.61
N SER A 21 -46.62 -12.10 7.83
CA SER A 21 -47.79 -11.18 7.73
C SER A 21 -48.37 -10.51 8.96
N VAL A 22 -48.22 -9.22 9.09
CA VAL A 22 -49.28 -8.29 9.52
C VAL A 22 -49.31 -7.05 8.65
N LYS A 23 -50.53 -6.83 8.09
CA LYS A 23 -50.96 -5.77 7.19
C LYS A 23 -51.03 -4.40 7.86
N LYS A 24 -50.76 -3.39 7.04
CA LYS A 24 -51.02 -1.93 7.02
C LYS A 24 -52.24 -1.43 7.85
N PRO A 25 -52.28 -0.07 8.15
CA PRO A 25 -52.86 0.83 7.14
C PRO A 25 -52.20 2.17 6.93
N MET A 26 -52.37 2.63 5.73
CA MET A 26 -52.11 3.98 5.21
C MET A 26 -52.82 5.09 5.98
N ARG A 27 -52.21 6.28 6.10
CA ARG A 27 -52.92 7.54 6.24
C ARG A 27 -52.37 8.57 5.26
N ARG A 28 -53.19 8.87 4.29
CA ARG A 28 -53.16 9.98 3.36
C ARG A 28 -53.31 11.29 4.12
N VAL A 29 -52.47 12.32 3.85
CA VAL A 29 -52.84 13.71 4.02
C VAL A 29 -52.38 14.52 2.81
N THR A 30 -53.30 15.24 2.32
CA THR A 30 -53.50 16.00 1.11
C THR A 30 -52.62 17.25 0.99
N ARG A 31 -52.27 17.53 -0.25
CA ARG A 31 -51.80 18.80 -0.82
C ARG A 31 -52.71 19.97 -0.48
N LYS A 32 -52.14 21.14 -0.16
CA LYS A 32 -52.80 22.45 -0.41
C LYS A 32 -51.81 23.41 -1.07
N LYS A 33 -52.34 24.05 -2.09
CA LYS A 33 -51.79 25.01 -3.05
C LYS A 33 -51.54 26.39 -2.41
N ASN A 34 -50.58 27.11 -3.03
CA ASN A 34 -50.39 28.58 -3.00
C ASN A 34 -51.66 29.40 -3.28
N PRO A 35 -51.71 30.71 -2.88
CA PRO A 35 -51.38 31.70 -3.91
C PRO A 35 -50.57 32.94 -3.45
N ALA A 36 -50.03 33.54 -4.42
CA ALA A 36 -49.35 34.70 -4.85
C ALA A 36 -49.79 36.10 -4.32
N ASN A 37 -48.88 37.06 -4.58
CA ASN A 37 -49.00 38.53 -4.73
C ASN A 37 -48.96 39.34 -3.42
N ALA A 38 -48.33 40.48 -3.31
CA ALA A 38 -47.77 41.49 -4.22
C ALA A 38 -47.22 42.64 -3.33
N GLU A 39 -46.34 43.44 -3.93
CA GLU A 39 -46.12 44.88 -3.72
C GLU A 39 -45.13 45.37 -2.66
N ALA A 40 -44.07 45.95 -3.20
CA ALA A 40 -43.29 47.05 -2.66
C ALA A 40 -44.16 48.34 -2.70
N PRO A 41 -43.82 49.51 -2.11
CA PRO A 41 -42.57 50.22 -2.34
C PRO A 41 -42.11 51.20 -1.21
N GLY A 42 -40.93 51.75 -1.44
CA GLY A 42 -40.71 53.21 -1.24
C GLY A 42 -39.82 53.66 -0.10
N ASN A 43 -38.68 54.12 -0.51
CA ASN A 43 -38.11 55.49 -0.39
C ASN A 43 -37.80 56.07 1.00
N THR A 44 -36.64 56.50 1.02
CA THR A 44 -35.99 57.84 1.05
C THR A 44 -35.12 58.11 2.31
N SER A 45 -33.92 58.47 1.96
CA SER A 45 -33.16 59.74 2.20
C SER A 45 -32.57 59.87 3.61
N GLU A 46 -31.46 60.25 3.72
CA GLU A 46 -30.48 61.28 3.37
C GLU A 46 -29.51 61.42 4.59
N VAL A 47 -28.30 61.53 4.29
CA VAL A 47 -27.37 62.68 4.26
C VAL A 47 -26.42 62.84 5.45
N ALA A 48 -25.21 62.96 5.04
CA ALA A 48 -24.08 63.84 5.46
C ALA A 48 -23.23 63.37 6.62
N ASP A 49 -22.02 63.41 6.59
CA ASP A 49 -20.91 64.14 5.93
C ASP A 49 -19.85 64.41 6.97
N GLN A 50 -18.63 64.55 6.51
CA GLN A 50 -17.40 65.16 7.00
C GLN A 50 -16.34 64.16 7.57
N ARG A 51 -15.32 63.90 6.78
CA ARG A 51 -14.07 64.66 6.49
C ARG A 51 -13.26 64.96 7.76
N GLU A 52 -12.02 64.48 7.75
CA GLU A 52 -10.72 65.10 7.42
C GLU A 52 -9.60 64.07 7.68
N GLU A 53 -8.79 63.75 6.71
CA GLU A 53 -7.46 64.27 6.34
C GLU A 53 -6.44 64.16 7.50
N ALA A 54 -5.17 63.75 7.39
CA ALA A 54 -4.27 63.60 6.25
C ALA A 54 -2.97 62.90 6.69
N GLN A 55 -2.28 62.30 5.75
CA GLN A 55 -0.81 62.36 5.51
C GLN A 55 0.12 61.75 6.58
N GLY A 56 1.14 60.97 6.32
CA GLY A 56 1.93 60.79 5.15
C GLY A 56 3.06 59.80 5.46
N THR A 57 3.45 59.06 4.48
CA THR A 57 4.72 58.36 4.33
C THR A 57 5.90 59.36 4.25
N PRO A 58 7.21 58.99 4.44
CA PRO A 58 7.91 58.12 3.53
C PRO A 58 9.08 57.28 4.12
N GLU A 59 9.46 56.23 3.37
CA GLU A 59 10.82 55.68 3.28
C GLU A 59 11.84 56.77 2.88
N PRO A 60 13.21 56.63 3.06
CA PRO A 60 13.98 55.55 2.49
C PRO A 60 15.42 55.26 3.05
N LYS A 61 15.96 54.10 2.58
CA LYS A 61 17.33 53.89 2.12
C LYS A 61 18.57 53.80 3.02
N LYS A 62 19.16 52.59 2.97
CA LYS A 62 20.58 52.22 2.59
C LYS A 62 21.76 52.71 3.49
N ARG A 63 22.57 51.79 3.95
CA ARG A 63 23.93 51.40 3.46
C ARG A 63 24.88 50.94 4.58
N ARG A 64 25.47 49.74 4.31
CA ARG A 64 26.90 49.36 4.41
C ARG A 64 27.70 49.67 5.69
N GLY A 65 28.40 48.58 6.12
CA GLY A 65 29.74 48.74 6.64
C GLY A 65 30.19 47.65 7.63
N ARG A 66 30.95 46.67 7.11
CA ARG A 66 31.94 45.90 7.87
C ARG A 66 33.16 46.82 8.07
N PRO A 67 33.91 46.77 9.23
CA PRO A 67 35.23 46.15 9.19
C PRO A 67 35.65 45.38 10.48
N LYS A 68 36.42 44.35 10.29
CA LYS A 68 37.79 43.96 10.63
C LYS A 68 38.36 44.29 12.02
N LYS A 69 38.83 43.14 12.65
CA LYS A 69 40.11 42.86 13.36
C LYS A 69 40.82 43.94 14.18
N SER A 70 41.21 43.50 15.40
CA SER A 70 42.59 43.55 15.99
C SER A 70 42.53 42.94 17.39
N GLU A 71 43.24 41.96 17.69
CA GLU A 71 44.49 41.66 18.41
C GLU A 71 44.87 42.64 19.50
N SER A 72 45.11 42.09 20.67
CA SER A 72 46.31 42.13 21.54
C SER A 72 45.93 42.02 23.01
N GLU A 73 46.35 40.99 23.65
CA GLU A 73 47.53 40.86 24.54
C GLU A 73 47.40 41.46 25.96
N ASN A 74 47.58 40.57 26.89
CA ASN A 74 48.46 40.59 28.07
C ASN A 74 48.00 41.09 29.47
N THR A 75 48.28 40.21 30.34
CA THR A 75 48.98 40.21 31.66
C THR A 75 48.13 40.33 32.92
N ALA A 76 48.11 39.25 33.69
CA ALA A 76 48.96 38.79 34.79
C ALA A 76 48.49 39.16 36.22
N LYS A 77 48.58 38.15 37.10
CA LYS A 77 48.76 38.15 38.57
C LYS A 77 47.50 38.39 39.41
N GLY A 78 47.25 37.61 40.43
CA GLY A 78 47.91 36.60 41.20
C GLY A 78 47.12 36.23 42.44
N LYS A 79 47.40 35.05 42.97
CA LYS A 79 47.36 34.63 44.41
C LYS A 79 46.07 34.72 45.20
N ASP A 80 45.69 33.77 45.99
CA ASP A 80 46.25 32.69 46.77
C ASP A 80 45.15 31.74 47.29
N SER A 81 45.54 30.44 47.37
CA SER A 81 45.35 29.45 48.46
C SER A 81 43.93 29.15 48.96
N SER A 82 43.52 27.93 49.15
CA SER A 82 44.09 26.79 49.87
C SER A 82 43.18 25.57 49.75
N ASP A 83 43.77 24.42 49.58
CA ASP A 83 43.60 23.11 50.20
C ASP A 83 42.18 22.53 50.36
N SER A 84 41.93 21.33 49.88
CA SER A 84 42.38 20.04 50.42
C SER A 84 41.81 18.85 49.62
N GLU A 85 42.72 17.94 49.33
CA GLU A 85 42.67 16.47 49.45
C GLU A 85 41.82 15.64 48.47
N GLN A 86 42.59 14.97 47.58
CA GLN A 86 42.33 13.68 46.94
C GLN A 86 42.42 12.50 47.94
N PRO A 87 41.93 11.30 47.60
CA PRO A 87 42.93 10.34 47.17
C PRO A 87 42.61 9.59 45.87
N GLN A 88 43.68 9.42 45.13
CA GLN A 88 43.91 8.48 44.01
C GLN A 88 43.89 7.04 44.48
N LEU A 89 43.48 6.15 43.59
CA LEU A 89 43.94 4.77 43.55
C LEU A 89 44.33 4.42 42.13
N GLU A 90 45.65 4.28 41.99
CA GLU A 90 46.37 3.66 40.90
C GLU A 90 46.09 2.17 40.82
N PHE A 91 46.03 1.62 39.60
CA PHE A 91 46.53 0.25 39.35
C PHE A 91 47.16 0.14 37.95
N GLU A 92 48.41 -0.13 38.02
CA GLU A 92 49.49 -0.57 37.17
C GLU A 92 49.19 -1.26 35.84
N GLU A 93 50.04 -0.88 34.85
CA GLU A 93 50.48 -1.60 33.66
C GLU A 93 51.38 -2.80 34.00
N LYS A 94 51.25 -3.90 33.24
CA LYS A 94 52.35 -4.85 32.89
C LYS A 94 51.97 -5.57 31.59
N GLN A 95 52.59 -5.28 30.51
CA GLN A 95 53.75 -5.77 29.74
C GLN A 95 53.67 -7.22 29.24
N LYS A 96 53.72 -7.32 27.87
CA LYS A 96 54.50 -8.18 26.93
C LYS A 96 54.41 -9.70 26.94
N SER A 97 53.93 -10.21 25.80
CA SER A 97 54.43 -11.21 24.80
C SER A 97 55.34 -12.38 25.27
N PRO A 98 55.54 -13.51 24.54
CA PRO A 98 55.57 -13.70 23.09
C PRO A 98 54.99 -15.05 22.57
N ALA A 99 55.03 -15.19 21.24
CA ALA A 99 54.69 -16.37 20.45
C ALA A 99 55.76 -17.51 20.55
N PRO A 100 55.43 -18.73 20.15
CA PRO A 100 56.43 -19.56 19.49
C PRO A 100 56.01 -20.10 18.11
N LYS A 101 57.06 -20.41 17.38
CA LYS A 101 57.25 -20.81 15.99
C LYS A 101 56.87 -22.27 15.72
N GLN A 102 56.44 -22.46 14.45
CA GLN A 102 56.78 -23.49 13.47
C GLN A 102 57.06 -24.94 13.88
N GLU A 103 56.42 -25.86 13.16
CA GLU A 103 57.12 -26.94 12.43
C GLU A 103 56.36 -27.42 11.19
N GLN A 104 57.18 -27.78 10.18
CA GLN A 104 56.91 -28.07 8.77
C GLN A 104 56.57 -29.55 8.53
N SER A 105 55.89 -29.85 7.46
CA SER A 105 56.20 -30.92 6.46
C SER A 105 55.20 -30.79 5.32
N ALA A 106 55.56 -30.42 4.09
CA ALA A 106 55.99 -31.16 2.92
C ALA A 106 54.94 -32.22 2.52
N ASP A 107 54.38 -32.31 1.30
CA ASP A 107 55.02 -32.29 -0.03
C ASP A 107 53.95 -32.36 -1.15
N THR A 108 54.32 -31.82 -2.32
CA THR A 108 53.98 -32.20 -3.71
C THR A 108 52.53 -31.97 -4.22
N SER A 109 52.25 -31.43 -5.37
CA SER A 109 52.92 -31.05 -6.63
C SER A 109 51.99 -30.23 -7.54
N GLN A 110 52.45 -29.19 -8.04
CA GLN A 110 52.47 -28.43 -9.32
C GLN A 110 51.44 -28.70 -10.45
N PRO A 111 51.40 -27.78 -11.48
CA PRO A 111 50.99 -26.37 -11.47
C PRO A 111 50.07 -25.96 -12.70
N PRO A 112 49.84 -24.67 -12.93
CA PRO A 112 48.83 -24.18 -13.89
C PRO A 112 49.39 -23.77 -15.26
N ALA A 113 48.53 -23.66 -16.25
CA ALA A 113 48.86 -23.13 -17.58
C ALA A 113 48.35 -21.70 -17.76
N GLN A 114 49.31 -20.82 -17.99
CA GLN A 114 49.19 -19.48 -18.50
C GLN A 114 48.84 -19.50 -20.00
N TYR A 115 48.03 -18.57 -20.49
CA TYR A 115 48.12 -18.11 -21.87
C TYR A 115 48.27 -16.61 -21.93
N LYS A 116 49.27 -16.26 -22.76
CA LYS A 116 49.92 -14.97 -22.98
C LYS A 116 49.05 -14.02 -23.82
N GLN A 117 49.30 -12.73 -23.54
CA GLN A 117 49.07 -11.58 -24.42
C GLN A 117 49.88 -11.67 -25.70
N GLU A 118 49.32 -11.19 -26.81
CA GLU A 118 50.08 -10.60 -27.92
C GLU A 118 49.43 -9.31 -28.39
N GLN A 119 50.22 -8.27 -28.33
CA GLN A 119 50.04 -6.95 -28.99
C GLN A 119 50.63 -7.01 -30.40
N LYS A 120 50.06 -6.23 -31.31
CA LYS A 120 50.64 -5.44 -32.42
C LYS A 120 49.58 -5.25 -33.50
N GLY A 121 49.39 -4.14 -34.15
CA GLY A 121 50.16 -2.94 -34.36
C GLY A 121 49.36 -1.97 -35.19
N GLN A 122 49.84 -0.76 -35.17
CA GLN A 122 49.43 0.49 -35.79
C GLN A 122 49.12 0.39 -37.28
N ASN A 123 48.16 1.20 -37.81
CA ASN A 123 48.52 2.17 -38.82
C ASN A 123 47.53 3.33 -38.92
N GLN A 124 48.12 4.48 -39.05
CA GLN A 124 47.58 5.84 -39.24
C GLN A 124 47.00 5.99 -40.65
N ASN A 125 45.95 6.76 -40.83
CA ASN A 125 46.07 7.92 -41.73
C ASN A 125 44.94 8.94 -41.55
N GLN A 126 45.38 10.16 -41.57
CA GLN A 126 44.79 11.48 -41.50
C GLN A 126 43.86 11.81 -42.68
N ASN A 127 42.88 12.65 -42.45
CA ASN A 127 42.68 14.01 -42.99
C ASN A 127 41.25 14.47 -42.70
N GLN A 128 41.08 15.50 -41.89
CA GLN A 128 40.88 16.93 -42.20
C GLN A 128 39.72 17.15 -43.19
N THR A 129 38.77 17.92 -42.91
CA THR A 129 38.42 19.22 -42.38
C THR A 129 37.03 19.61 -42.91
N HIS A 130 36.18 20.24 -42.27
CA HIS A 130 35.70 21.60 -42.27
C HIS A 130 34.22 21.73 -41.86
N ARG A 131 34.04 22.36 -40.73
CA ARG A 131 33.24 23.60 -40.46
C ARG A 131 31.80 23.67 -40.92
N LYS A 132 30.99 23.86 -39.87
CA LYS A 132 29.75 24.65 -39.71
C LYS A 132 29.73 25.96 -40.52
N PRO A 133 28.67 26.78 -40.53
CA PRO A 133 27.36 26.78 -39.87
C PRO A 133 26.25 27.53 -40.65
N TYR A 134 25.11 27.72 -39.95
CA TYR A 134 24.20 28.89 -39.99
C TYR A 134 23.00 28.90 -40.92
N ASN A 135 21.90 29.02 -40.26
CA ASN A 135 20.88 30.09 -40.24
C ASN A 135 19.69 29.97 -41.20
N ASN A 136 18.57 29.77 -40.62
CA ASN A 136 17.57 30.75 -40.13
C ASN A 136 16.77 31.47 -41.23
N ARG A 137 15.50 31.51 -40.98
CA ARG A 137 14.46 32.50 -41.31
C ARG A 137 13.43 32.15 -42.38
N ASN A 138 12.22 31.99 -41.84
CA ASN A 138 11.01 32.72 -42.21
C ASN A 138 10.81 33.05 -43.69
N ASN A 139 9.71 32.63 -44.30
CA ASN A 139 8.67 33.60 -44.51
C ASN A 139 7.38 32.99 -45.08
N ARG A 140 6.32 33.56 -44.67
CA ARG A 140 4.96 33.56 -45.16
C ARG A 140 4.87 33.77 -46.67
N ASN A 141 3.95 33.14 -47.39
CA ASN A 141 2.77 33.81 -47.87
C ASN A 141 1.96 32.96 -48.86
N THR A 142 0.72 32.84 -48.59
CA THR A 142 -0.46 32.95 -49.46
C THR A 142 -0.28 32.95 -50.97
N GLN A 143 -1.05 32.13 -51.68
CA GLN A 143 -2.13 32.46 -52.58
C GLN A 143 -2.42 31.39 -53.61
N ASN A 144 -3.63 30.92 -53.57
CA ASN A 144 -4.64 30.76 -54.62
C ASN A 144 -4.15 30.59 -56.07
N ARG A 145 -4.58 29.47 -56.72
CA ARG A 145 -5.41 29.53 -57.93
C ARG A 145 -5.65 28.17 -58.59
N ASN A 146 -6.94 27.86 -58.70
CA ASN A 146 -7.68 27.30 -59.83
C ASN A 146 -7.18 26.14 -60.68
N HIS A 147 -8.13 25.21 -60.78
CA HIS A 147 -8.34 24.10 -61.72
C HIS A 147 -7.93 24.35 -63.19
N PRO A 148 -7.75 23.24 -63.99
CA PRO A 148 -8.96 22.67 -64.64
C PRO A 148 -9.02 21.13 -64.75
N LYS A 149 -10.22 20.70 -65.05
CA LYS A 149 -10.73 19.38 -65.36
C LYS A 149 -10.00 18.71 -66.53
N GLY A 150 -9.75 17.42 -66.43
CA GLY A 150 -9.36 16.54 -67.54
C GLY A 150 -9.93 15.14 -67.32
N SER A 151 -10.66 14.71 -68.30
CA SER A 151 -11.53 13.57 -68.52
C SER A 151 -10.88 12.18 -68.41
N TYR A 152 -11.70 11.23 -67.99
CA TYR A 152 -11.52 9.76 -67.95
C TYR A 152 -11.12 9.11 -69.26
N PRO A 153 -10.50 7.86 -69.18
CA PRO A 153 -11.27 6.77 -69.76
C PRO A 153 -11.38 5.52 -68.82
N LYS A 154 -12.53 4.87 -68.99
CA LYS A 154 -12.92 3.57 -68.42
C LYS A 154 -11.97 2.48 -68.89
N SER A 155 -11.52 1.61 -67.99
CA SER A 155 -11.10 0.23 -68.34
C SER A 155 -11.47 -0.74 -67.24
N GLN A 156 -12.33 -1.61 -67.56
CA GLN A 156 -12.46 -3.06 -67.31
C GLN A 156 -12.22 -3.58 -65.89
N SER A 157 -13.33 -4.04 -65.34
CA SER A 157 -13.47 -4.91 -64.19
C SER A 157 -12.71 -6.22 -64.34
N PHE A 158 -11.70 -6.42 -63.53
CA PHE A 158 -11.24 -7.78 -63.18
C PHE A 158 -11.69 -8.04 -61.74
N GLY A 159 -12.58 -9.03 -61.59
CA GLY A 159 -13.02 -9.54 -60.31
C GLY A 159 -11.85 -10.18 -59.52
N PRO A 160 -11.73 -9.88 -58.23
CA PRO A 160 -10.79 -10.64 -57.43
C PRO A 160 -11.36 -12.03 -57.12
N ASN A 161 -10.60 -12.98 -57.54
CA ASN A 161 -10.70 -14.40 -57.19
C ASN A 161 -10.71 -14.50 -55.65
N ARG A 162 -11.82 -14.91 -55.07
CA ARG A 162 -11.95 -15.29 -53.68
C ARG A 162 -11.22 -16.58 -53.47
N GLY A 163 -9.93 -16.50 -53.17
CA GLY A 163 -9.19 -17.57 -52.50
C GLY A 163 -9.80 -17.71 -51.10
N GLY A 164 -10.50 -18.81 -50.88
CA GLY A 164 -11.08 -19.16 -49.59
C GLY A 164 -9.95 -19.25 -48.57
N ARG A 165 -10.01 -18.39 -47.54
CA ARG A 165 -9.39 -18.73 -46.28
C ARG A 165 -10.10 -19.97 -45.76
N PRO A 166 -9.38 -21.00 -45.30
CA PRO A 166 -10.02 -22.07 -44.59
C PRO A 166 -10.75 -21.44 -43.38
N SER A 167 -12.05 -21.55 -43.37
CA SER A 167 -12.83 -21.35 -42.17
C SER A 167 -12.33 -22.39 -41.17
N HIS A 168 -11.64 -21.96 -40.15
CA HIS A 168 -11.56 -22.74 -38.93
C HIS A 168 -13.01 -23.00 -38.55
N GLN A 169 -13.46 -24.21 -38.76
CA GLN A 169 -14.66 -24.70 -38.10
C GLN A 169 -14.34 -24.62 -36.60
N ASP A 170 -14.97 -23.66 -35.92
CA ASP A 170 -15.05 -23.67 -34.48
C ASP A 170 -15.75 -24.99 -34.14
N GLU A 171 -14.98 -25.96 -33.63
CA GLU A 171 -15.59 -27.07 -32.90
C GLU A 171 -16.47 -26.46 -31.81
N PRO A 172 -17.72 -26.92 -31.65
CA PRO A 172 -18.58 -26.41 -30.61
C PRO A 172 -17.87 -26.66 -29.28
N SER A 173 -17.36 -25.59 -28.67
CA SER A 173 -16.88 -25.65 -27.28
C SER A 173 -18.04 -26.08 -26.44
N ASN A 174 -17.90 -27.19 -25.75
CA ASN A 174 -18.86 -27.73 -24.79
C ASN A 174 -18.86 -26.88 -23.50
N ASP A 175 -18.53 -25.58 -23.60
CA ASP A 175 -18.44 -24.65 -22.48
C ASP A 175 -19.85 -24.25 -22.04
N LEU A 176 -20.41 -25.00 -21.08
CA LEU A 176 -21.70 -24.72 -20.46
C LEU A 176 -21.67 -23.37 -19.77
N ASN A 177 -22.67 -22.54 -20.03
CA ASN A 177 -22.84 -21.26 -19.35
C ASN A 177 -23.52 -21.48 -17.99
N ILE A 178 -22.94 -21.01 -16.89
CA ILE A 178 -23.53 -21.12 -15.52
C ILE A 178 -24.95 -20.58 -15.44
N GLU A 179 -25.28 -19.51 -16.20
CA GLU A 179 -26.64 -18.93 -16.19
C GLU A 179 -27.65 -19.82 -16.91
N GLU A 180 -27.23 -20.64 -17.83
CA GLU A 180 -28.09 -21.58 -18.57
C GLU A 180 -28.22 -22.92 -17.85
N HIS A 181 -27.23 -23.28 -17.02
CA HIS A 181 -27.17 -24.54 -16.27
C HIS A 181 -26.76 -24.31 -14.81
N PRO A 182 -27.64 -23.76 -13.96
CA PRO A 182 -27.32 -23.45 -12.57
C PRO A 182 -27.05 -24.70 -11.70
N GLU A 183 -27.44 -25.89 -12.16
CA GLU A 183 -27.21 -27.18 -11.47
C GLU A 183 -25.88 -27.85 -11.86
N ALA A 184 -25.09 -27.26 -12.79
CA ALA A 184 -23.82 -27.83 -13.19
C ALA A 184 -22.81 -27.79 -12.02
N PRO A 185 -22.04 -28.86 -11.81
CA PRO A 185 -21.03 -28.87 -10.74
C PRO A 185 -19.96 -27.81 -11.02
N VAL A 186 -19.66 -26.97 -10.02
CA VAL A 186 -18.72 -25.86 -10.14
C VAL A 186 -17.41 -26.22 -9.45
N LEU A 187 -16.27 -25.99 -10.13
CA LEU A 187 -14.94 -26.05 -9.54
C LEU A 187 -14.29 -24.67 -9.51
N VAL A 188 -13.59 -24.40 -8.41
CA VAL A 188 -12.82 -23.16 -8.23
C VAL A 188 -11.37 -23.43 -8.60
N LEU A 189 -10.81 -22.66 -9.55
CA LEU A 189 -9.45 -22.85 -10.05
C LEU A 189 -8.40 -22.66 -8.94
N GLU A 190 -8.61 -21.70 -8.03
CA GLU A 190 -7.68 -21.39 -6.95
C GLU A 190 -7.46 -22.56 -5.99
N ASP A 191 -8.48 -23.37 -5.74
CA ASP A 191 -8.38 -24.52 -4.85
C ASP A 191 -7.33 -25.51 -5.35
N PHE A 192 -7.29 -25.74 -6.66
CA PHE A 192 -6.31 -26.65 -7.26
C PHE A 192 -4.91 -26.04 -7.39
N THR A 193 -4.81 -24.73 -7.58
CA THR A 193 -3.50 -24.07 -7.70
C THR A 193 -2.75 -24.02 -6.36
N THR A 194 -3.49 -24.01 -5.24
CA THR A 194 -2.92 -24.00 -3.88
C THR A 194 -2.53 -25.39 -3.36
N MET A 195 -3.14 -26.46 -3.89
CA MET A 195 -2.85 -27.83 -3.49
C MET A 195 -1.39 -28.24 -3.77
N SER A 196 -0.87 -29.16 -2.95
CA SER A 196 0.41 -29.81 -3.21
C SER A 196 0.31 -30.77 -4.39
N ILE A 197 1.45 -31.12 -5.00
CA ILE A 197 1.46 -32.04 -6.15
C ILE A 197 0.92 -33.44 -5.77
N ASP A 198 1.16 -33.89 -4.54
CA ASP A 198 0.69 -35.20 -4.06
C ASP A 198 -0.81 -35.23 -3.80
N GLU A 199 -1.38 -34.12 -3.33
CA GLU A 199 -2.84 -33.96 -3.21
C GLU A 199 -3.49 -33.92 -4.59
N LEU A 200 -2.94 -33.17 -5.54
CA LEU A 200 -3.44 -33.10 -6.91
C LEU A 200 -3.41 -34.47 -7.61
N ARG A 201 -2.35 -35.26 -7.40
CA ARG A 201 -2.28 -36.62 -7.93
C ARG A 201 -3.39 -37.52 -7.37
N LYS A 202 -3.67 -37.43 -6.06
CA LYS A 202 -4.79 -38.17 -5.44
C LYS A 202 -6.13 -37.77 -6.05
N VAL A 203 -6.40 -36.46 -6.14
CA VAL A 203 -7.63 -35.94 -6.72
C VAL A 203 -7.75 -36.33 -8.20
N GLY A 204 -6.65 -36.32 -8.95
CA GLY A 204 -6.61 -36.75 -10.34
C GLY A 204 -6.99 -38.23 -10.53
N LEU A 205 -6.42 -39.10 -9.69
CA LEU A 205 -6.75 -40.55 -9.67
C LEU A 205 -8.22 -40.81 -9.29
N GLU A 206 -8.73 -40.11 -8.27
CA GLU A 206 -10.13 -40.20 -7.84
C GLU A 206 -11.11 -39.78 -8.96
N ARG A 207 -10.67 -38.87 -9.86
CA ARG A 207 -11.47 -38.40 -10.98
C ARG A 207 -11.24 -39.19 -12.29
N GLY A 208 -10.43 -40.24 -12.25
CA GLY A 208 -10.25 -41.17 -13.33
C GLY A 208 -9.09 -40.85 -14.29
N LEU A 209 -8.13 -40.03 -13.87
CA LEU A 209 -6.85 -39.91 -14.60
C LEU A 209 -6.04 -41.18 -14.45
N ASP A 210 -5.37 -41.56 -15.55
CA ASP A 210 -4.51 -42.74 -15.56
C ASP A 210 -3.27 -42.53 -14.66
N ALA A 211 -2.95 -43.58 -13.87
CA ALA A 211 -1.90 -43.53 -12.87
C ALA A 211 -0.50 -43.32 -13.45
N ASP A 212 -0.24 -43.92 -14.61
CA ASP A 212 1.06 -43.81 -15.28
C ASP A 212 1.25 -42.42 -15.90
N THR A 213 0.18 -41.89 -16.50
CA THR A 213 0.18 -40.53 -17.10
C THR A 213 0.37 -39.44 -16.04
N ILE A 214 -0.27 -39.55 -14.89
CA ILE A 214 -0.24 -38.49 -13.85
C ILE A 214 1.13 -38.35 -13.18
N LEU A 215 1.96 -39.41 -13.21
CA LEU A 215 3.31 -39.36 -12.63
C LEU A 215 4.29 -38.54 -13.45
N ASP A 216 4.11 -38.51 -14.78
CA ASP A 216 4.96 -37.77 -15.71
C ASP A 216 4.57 -36.30 -15.87
N LEU A 217 3.33 -35.93 -15.44
CA LEU A 217 2.81 -34.58 -15.59
C LEU A 217 3.35 -33.61 -14.51
N ARG A 218 3.59 -32.38 -14.93
CA ARG A 218 3.88 -31.28 -14.00
C ARG A 218 2.60 -30.83 -13.28
N LYS A 219 2.76 -30.18 -12.13
CA LYS A 219 1.65 -29.66 -11.31
C LYS A 219 0.54 -29.02 -12.16
N GLN A 220 0.90 -28.14 -13.07
CA GLN A 220 -0.02 -27.36 -13.90
C GLN A 220 -0.73 -28.20 -14.96
N GLU A 221 -0.04 -29.19 -15.51
CA GLU A 221 -0.59 -30.13 -16.47
C GLU A 221 -1.63 -31.03 -15.79
N ILE A 222 -1.35 -31.46 -14.54
CA ILE A 222 -2.31 -32.20 -13.71
C ILE A 222 -3.58 -31.35 -13.46
N VAL A 223 -3.41 -30.08 -13.07
CA VAL A 223 -4.55 -29.16 -12.86
C VAL A 223 -5.35 -28.98 -14.15
N ALA A 224 -4.69 -28.74 -15.28
CA ALA A 224 -5.37 -28.56 -16.55
C ALA A 224 -6.14 -29.83 -16.96
N GLU A 225 -5.59 -31.02 -16.71
CA GLU A 225 -6.23 -32.28 -17.07
C GLU A 225 -7.42 -32.60 -16.15
N ILE A 226 -7.29 -32.37 -14.84
CA ILE A 226 -8.43 -32.48 -13.90
C ILE A 226 -9.59 -31.58 -14.32
N LEU A 227 -9.29 -30.34 -14.67
CA LEU A 227 -10.28 -29.35 -15.08
C LEU A 227 -10.88 -29.68 -16.46
N ARG A 228 -10.09 -30.25 -17.38
CA ARG A 228 -10.57 -30.71 -18.69
C ARG A 228 -11.57 -31.87 -18.52
N LEU A 229 -11.25 -32.86 -17.67
CA LEU A 229 -12.19 -33.94 -17.36
C LEU A 229 -13.49 -33.41 -16.74
N HIS A 230 -13.39 -32.45 -15.86
CA HIS A 230 -14.56 -31.82 -15.27
C HIS A 230 -15.43 -31.12 -16.32
N THR A 231 -14.82 -30.35 -17.21
CA THR A 231 -15.57 -29.68 -18.30
C THR A 231 -16.18 -30.71 -19.28
N SER A 232 -15.48 -31.80 -19.59
CA SER A 232 -16.00 -32.84 -20.48
C SER A 232 -17.21 -33.59 -19.86
N SER A 233 -17.30 -33.65 -18.53
CA SER A 233 -18.46 -34.19 -17.80
C SER A 233 -19.59 -33.21 -17.57
N GLY A 234 -19.54 -32.01 -18.18
CA GLY A 234 -20.57 -30.97 -18.07
C GLY A 234 -20.41 -30.07 -16.84
N GLY A 235 -19.23 -30.04 -16.24
CA GLY A 235 -18.91 -29.12 -15.13
C GLY A 235 -18.43 -27.75 -15.59
N VAL A 236 -18.52 -26.77 -14.70
CA VAL A 236 -18.12 -25.41 -14.95
C VAL A 236 -16.92 -25.03 -14.07
N ILE A 237 -15.96 -24.29 -14.61
CA ILE A 237 -14.79 -23.80 -13.89
C ILE A 237 -14.99 -22.30 -13.63
N VAL A 238 -14.75 -21.87 -12.42
CA VAL A 238 -14.70 -20.45 -12.04
C VAL A 238 -13.33 -20.11 -11.48
N GLY A 239 -12.94 -18.86 -11.65
CA GLY A 239 -11.68 -18.36 -11.12
C GLY A 239 -11.77 -16.89 -10.70
N THR A 240 -10.91 -16.53 -9.75
CA THR A 240 -10.77 -15.19 -9.22
C THR A 240 -9.33 -14.73 -9.35
N GLY A 241 -9.10 -13.45 -9.62
CA GLY A 241 -7.77 -12.89 -9.60
C GLY A 241 -7.78 -11.37 -9.72
N THR A 242 -6.63 -10.77 -9.48
CA THR A 242 -6.45 -9.33 -9.62
C THR A 242 -5.90 -9.02 -11.03
N LEU A 243 -6.60 -8.20 -11.77
CA LEU A 243 -6.27 -7.88 -13.16
C LEU A 243 -5.00 -7.02 -13.26
N GLU A 244 -4.01 -7.51 -14.00
CA GLU A 244 -2.88 -6.74 -14.50
C GLU A 244 -3.05 -6.55 -16.02
N ILE A 245 -3.18 -5.31 -16.49
CA ILE A 245 -3.27 -4.99 -17.92
C ILE A 245 -1.88 -4.71 -18.45
N LEU A 246 -1.47 -5.43 -19.48
CA LEU A 246 -0.19 -5.25 -20.15
C LEU A 246 -0.25 -4.14 -21.22
N PRO A 247 0.92 -3.59 -21.65
CA PRO A 247 0.97 -2.50 -22.64
C PRO A 247 0.26 -2.83 -23.96
N ASP A 248 0.19 -4.11 -24.35
CA ASP A 248 -0.48 -4.57 -25.56
C ASP A 248 -2.02 -4.55 -25.44
N GLY A 249 -2.54 -4.23 -24.25
CA GLY A 249 -3.97 -4.04 -24.01
C GLY A 249 -4.76 -5.30 -23.61
N PHE A 250 -4.13 -6.47 -23.57
CA PHE A 250 -4.68 -7.66 -22.91
C PHE A 250 -4.26 -7.70 -21.45
N GLY A 251 -4.83 -8.59 -20.64
CA GLY A 251 -4.51 -8.69 -19.23
C GLY A 251 -4.45 -10.12 -18.72
N PHE A 252 -3.93 -10.24 -17.50
CA PHE A 252 -3.93 -11.48 -16.74
C PHE A 252 -4.54 -11.26 -15.37
N LEU A 253 -5.28 -12.24 -14.89
CA LEU A 253 -5.69 -12.32 -13.49
C LEU A 253 -4.56 -12.94 -12.69
N ARG A 254 -3.96 -12.17 -11.80
CA ARG A 254 -2.86 -12.57 -10.93
C ARG A 254 -3.38 -13.04 -9.58
N SER A 255 -2.78 -14.08 -9.04
CA SER A 255 -3.13 -14.58 -7.71
C SER A 255 -2.44 -13.80 -6.59
N PRO A 256 -3.17 -13.35 -5.55
CA PRO A 256 -2.56 -12.73 -4.37
C PRO A 256 -1.73 -13.74 -3.56
N SER A 257 -2.04 -15.04 -3.59
CA SER A 257 -1.28 -16.08 -2.89
C SER A 257 0.18 -16.14 -3.36
N ASN A 258 0.40 -15.86 -4.67
CA ASN A 258 1.73 -15.77 -5.29
C ASN A 258 2.26 -14.33 -5.36
N SER A 259 1.75 -13.43 -4.51
CA SER A 259 2.14 -12.00 -4.48
C SER A 259 2.13 -11.35 -5.87
N TYR A 260 1.17 -11.69 -6.72
CA TYR A 260 1.00 -11.21 -8.11
C TYR A 260 2.16 -11.52 -9.05
N LEU A 261 2.98 -12.54 -8.75
CA LEU A 261 3.96 -13.07 -9.71
C LEU A 261 3.24 -13.65 -10.93
N SER A 262 3.86 -13.46 -12.09
CA SER A 262 3.38 -14.15 -13.30
C SER A 262 3.59 -15.64 -13.17
N GLY A 263 2.53 -16.39 -13.35
CA GLY A 263 2.50 -17.85 -13.29
C GLY A 263 1.79 -18.45 -14.48
N LEU A 264 1.86 -19.75 -14.63
CA LEU A 264 1.10 -20.47 -15.64
C LEU A 264 -0.36 -20.69 -15.22
N GLU A 265 -0.67 -20.47 -13.96
CA GLU A 265 -2.02 -20.42 -13.40
C GLU A 265 -2.79 -19.13 -13.71
N ASP A 266 -2.14 -18.15 -14.32
CA ASP A 266 -2.76 -16.88 -14.65
C ASP A 266 -3.88 -17.06 -15.69
N VAL A 267 -4.98 -16.35 -15.49
CA VAL A 267 -6.11 -16.39 -16.39
C VAL A 267 -6.07 -15.20 -17.34
N TYR A 268 -6.02 -15.49 -18.63
CA TYR A 268 -6.00 -14.48 -19.69
C TYR A 268 -7.35 -13.77 -19.84
N ILE A 269 -7.32 -12.45 -19.99
CA ILE A 269 -8.47 -11.62 -20.35
C ILE A 269 -8.19 -10.87 -21.65
N SER A 270 -9.14 -10.94 -22.57
CA SER A 270 -9.03 -10.31 -23.87
C SER A 270 -9.18 -8.78 -23.82
N PRO A 271 -8.55 -8.03 -24.76
CA PRO A 271 -8.72 -6.58 -24.85
C PRO A 271 -10.18 -6.15 -25.09
N ALA A 272 -10.99 -6.99 -25.71
CA ALA A 272 -12.40 -6.72 -25.96
C ALA A 272 -13.21 -6.70 -24.65
N GLN A 273 -13.00 -7.70 -23.77
CA GLN A 273 -13.64 -7.78 -22.44
C GLN A 273 -13.20 -6.62 -21.55
N ILE A 274 -11.90 -6.30 -21.51
CA ILE A 274 -11.36 -5.16 -20.75
C ILE A 274 -12.03 -3.85 -21.18
N LYS A 275 -12.12 -3.60 -22.49
CA LYS A 275 -12.74 -2.38 -23.03
C LYS A 275 -14.25 -2.33 -22.81
N SER A 276 -14.97 -3.43 -22.98
CA SER A 276 -16.43 -3.46 -22.86
C SER A 276 -16.93 -3.14 -21.45
N LEU A 277 -16.18 -3.57 -20.42
CA LEU A 277 -16.50 -3.38 -19.00
C LEU A 277 -15.68 -2.25 -18.35
N TYR A 278 -14.84 -1.53 -19.11
CA TYR A 278 -13.97 -0.46 -18.59
C TYR A 278 -13.08 -0.93 -17.41
N LEU A 279 -12.59 -2.17 -17.49
CA LEU A 279 -11.71 -2.73 -16.47
C LEU A 279 -10.38 -1.99 -16.42
N LYS A 280 -9.80 -1.95 -15.23
CA LYS A 280 -8.50 -1.31 -14.96
C LYS A 280 -7.60 -2.28 -14.20
N THR A 281 -6.30 -2.06 -14.26
CA THR A 281 -5.35 -2.74 -13.39
C THR A 281 -5.76 -2.57 -11.94
N GLY A 282 -5.73 -3.68 -11.19
CA GLY A 282 -6.16 -3.74 -9.79
C GLY A 282 -7.60 -4.21 -9.58
N ASP A 283 -8.44 -4.31 -10.62
CA ASP A 283 -9.78 -4.89 -10.48
C ASP A 283 -9.69 -6.37 -10.08
N VAL A 284 -10.43 -6.76 -9.07
CA VAL A 284 -10.62 -8.18 -8.69
C VAL A 284 -11.75 -8.72 -9.53
N VAL A 285 -11.43 -9.64 -10.43
CA VAL A 285 -12.38 -10.21 -11.38
C VAL A 285 -12.69 -11.65 -10.98
N PHE A 286 -13.96 -11.97 -10.87
CA PHE A 286 -14.49 -13.32 -10.69
C PHE A 286 -15.30 -13.70 -11.91
N GLY A 287 -15.06 -14.88 -12.49
CA GLY A 287 -15.77 -15.29 -13.67
C GLY A 287 -15.57 -16.73 -14.06
N GLN A 288 -16.28 -17.13 -15.08
CA GLN A 288 -16.18 -18.45 -15.70
C GLN A 288 -14.90 -18.52 -16.53
N VAL A 289 -14.13 -19.58 -16.34
CA VAL A 289 -12.83 -19.83 -16.95
C VAL A 289 -12.90 -21.09 -17.81
N ARG A 290 -12.19 -21.11 -18.92
CA ARG A 290 -11.98 -22.32 -19.73
C ARG A 290 -10.54 -22.80 -19.67
N THR A 291 -10.34 -24.08 -19.89
CA THR A 291 -9.04 -24.70 -20.03
C THR A 291 -8.31 -24.20 -21.28
N PRO A 292 -6.96 -24.23 -21.29
CA PRO A 292 -6.16 -23.91 -22.47
C PRO A 292 -6.51 -24.83 -23.65
N ARG A 293 -6.64 -24.27 -24.86
CA ARG A 293 -6.78 -25.03 -26.13
C ARG A 293 -5.41 -25.49 -26.63
N GLU A 294 -5.41 -26.34 -27.67
CA GLU A 294 -4.18 -26.68 -28.39
C GLU A 294 -3.44 -25.40 -28.80
N ASN A 295 -2.16 -25.28 -28.44
CA ASN A 295 -1.30 -24.10 -28.63
C ASN A 295 -1.52 -22.90 -27.70
N GLU A 296 -2.44 -22.94 -26.76
CA GLU A 296 -2.58 -21.96 -25.69
C GLU A 296 -1.82 -22.42 -24.42
N ARG A 297 -1.28 -21.47 -23.67
CA ARG A 297 -0.52 -21.78 -22.44
C ARG A 297 -1.31 -21.44 -21.17
N PHE A 298 -2.29 -20.56 -21.28
CA PHE A 298 -3.00 -19.99 -20.15
C PHE A 298 -4.48 -20.33 -20.19
N PHE A 299 -5.06 -20.44 -19.03
CA PHE A 299 -6.50 -20.40 -18.87
C PHE A 299 -7.06 -19.09 -19.45
N ALA A 300 -8.31 -19.08 -19.88
CA ALA A 300 -8.93 -17.87 -20.42
C ALA A 300 -10.31 -17.63 -19.82
N ILE A 301 -10.62 -16.37 -19.51
CA ILE A 301 -11.94 -16.04 -19.00
C ILE A 301 -12.96 -16.06 -20.14
N LEU A 302 -14.05 -16.79 -19.94
CA LEU A 302 -15.19 -16.85 -20.86
C LEU A 302 -16.17 -15.72 -20.56
N LYS A 303 -16.63 -15.65 -19.31
CA LYS A 303 -17.62 -14.70 -18.86
C LYS A 303 -17.23 -14.12 -17.50
N ILE A 304 -17.29 -12.80 -17.38
CA ILE A 304 -17.05 -12.10 -16.12
C ILE A 304 -18.38 -12.02 -15.37
N LEU A 305 -18.41 -12.58 -14.17
CA LEU A 305 -19.59 -12.65 -13.32
C LEU A 305 -19.61 -11.52 -12.28
N LYS A 306 -18.46 -11.21 -11.66
CA LYS A 306 -18.34 -10.12 -10.68
C LYS A 306 -17.04 -9.34 -10.87
N VAL A 307 -17.07 -8.07 -10.53
CA VAL A 307 -15.89 -7.18 -10.46
C VAL A 307 -15.87 -6.50 -9.10
N ASN A 308 -14.80 -6.70 -8.35
CA ASN A 308 -14.64 -6.20 -6.97
C ASN A 308 -15.78 -6.64 -6.01
N GLY A 309 -16.42 -7.76 -6.32
CA GLY A 309 -17.55 -8.32 -5.56
C GLY A 309 -18.93 -7.85 -6.02
N ASP A 310 -19.01 -6.84 -6.88
CA ASP A 310 -20.25 -6.29 -7.44
C ASP A 310 -20.51 -6.79 -8.86
N GLU A 311 -21.68 -6.49 -9.40
CA GLU A 311 -22.01 -6.75 -10.80
C GLU A 311 -21.08 -5.97 -11.76
N PRO A 312 -20.77 -6.52 -12.94
CA PRO A 312 -19.86 -5.87 -13.89
C PRO A 312 -20.33 -4.49 -14.38
N ILE A 313 -21.63 -4.22 -14.36
CA ILE A 313 -22.21 -2.92 -14.73
C ILE A 313 -21.79 -1.83 -13.75
N THR A 314 -21.70 -2.14 -12.45
CA THR A 314 -21.25 -1.23 -11.40
C THR A 314 -19.81 -0.75 -11.67
N ALA A 315 -18.93 -1.66 -12.07
CA ALA A 315 -17.55 -1.32 -12.44
C ALA A 315 -17.48 -0.33 -13.61
N LYS A 316 -18.41 -0.43 -14.55
CA LYS A 316 -18.50 0.48 -15.71
C LYS A 316 -18.95 1.88 -15.31
N MET A 317 -19.79 2.01 -14.29
CA MET A 317 -20.39 3.29 -13.83
C MET A 317 -19.62 3.97 -12.70
N ARG A 318 -18.57 3.33 -12.18
CA ARG A 318 -17.79 3.84 -11.03
C ARG A 318 -17.09 5.16 -11.34
N VAL A 319 -17.00 6.03 -10.34
CA VAL A 319 -16.21 7.26 -10.39
C VAL A 319 -14.74 6.91 -10.17
N PRO A 320 -13.80 7.37 -11.01
CA PRO A 320 -12.37 7.12 -10.81
C PRO A 320 -11.87 7.66 -9.46
N PHE A 321 -10.96 6.93 -8.81
CA PHE A 321 -10.41 7.27 -7.50
C PHE A 321 -9.89 8.70 -7.39
N ASP A 322 -9.19 9.19 -8.41
CA ASP A 322 -8.61 10.55 -8.42
C ASP A 322 -9.68 11.66 -8.48
N SER A 323 -10.90 11.33 -8.85
CA SER A 323 -12.04 12.25 -8.93
C SER A 323 -12.92 12.23 -7.67
N LEU A 324 -12.64 11.34 -6.72
CA LEU A 324 -13.40 11.25 -5.47
C LEU A 324 -12.99 12.38 -4.51
N THR A 325 -13.96 12.95 -3.80
CA THR A 325 -13.74 14.03 -2.83
C THR A 325 -13.11 13.50 -1.55
N PRO A 326 -11.88 13.93 -1.18
CA PRO A 326 -11.22 13.47 0.04
C PRO A 326 -11.72 14.23 1.28
N LEU A 327 -11.94 13.50 2.37
CA LEU A 327 -12.29 14.02 3.69
C LEU A 327 -11.20 13.71 4.72
N PHE A 328 -11.29 14.38 5.88
CA PHE A 328 -10.51 13.96 7.05
C PHE A 328 -11.08 12.65 7.61
N PRO A 329 -10.24 11.79 8.22
CA PRO A 329 -10.71 10.64 8.97
C PRO A 329 -11.66 11.09 10.09
N ASP A 330 -12.87 10.53 10.12
CA ASP A 330 -13.94 10.82 11.10
C ASP A 330 -14.49 9.56 11.76
N GLN A 331 -14.13 8.37 11.25
CA GLN A 331 -14.50 7.08 11.80
C GLN A 331 -13.26 6.39 12.35
N ARG A 332 -13.23 6.14 13.66
CA ARG A 332 -12.14 5.46 14.34
C ARG A 332 -12.12 3.97 14.01
N LEU A 333 -10.95 3.44 13.68
CA LEU A 333 -10.67 2.01 13.67
C LEU A 333 -10.30 1.61 15.11
N LYS A 334 -11.23 1.00 15.83
CA LYS A 334 -11.00 0.55 17.21
C LYS A 334 -10.03 -0.64 17.20
N LEU A 335 -8.90 -0.50 17.90
CA LEU A 335 -7.86 -1.52 17.96
C LEU A 335 -7.86 -2.31 19.28
N GLU A 336 -8.55 -1.87 20.30
CA GLU A 336 -8.67 -2.57 21.57
C GLU A 336 -9.44 -3.88 21.41
N THR A 337 -8.81 -5.00 21.76
CA THR A 337 -9.41 -6.35 21.64
C THR A 337 -9.44 -7.10 22.96
N ALA A 338 -8.30 -7.23 23.65
CA ALA A 338 -8.16 -7.98 24.88
C ALA A 338 -7.51 -7.14 25.98
N GLU A 339 -7.79 -7.49 27.24
CA GLU A 339 -7.25 -6.78 28.42
C GLU A 339 -5.72 -6.74 28.45
N GLU A 340 -5.06 -7.78 27.99
CA GLU A 340 -3.60 -7.94 28.06
C GLU A 340 -2.85 -7.19 26.94
N ASP A 341 -3.52 -6.79 25.86
CA ASP A 341 -2.84 -6.11 24.76
C ASP A 341 -2.67 -4.60 24.99
N MET A 342 -1.61 -4.26 25.70
CA MET A 342 -1.28 -2.87 26.01
C MET A 342 -0.94 -2.05 24.77
N SER A 343 -0.47 -2.68 23.68
CA SER A 343 -0.04 -1.96 22.48
C SER A 343 -1.21 -1.28 21.79
N THR A 344 -2.25 -2.03 21.54
CA THR A 344 -3.46 -1.56 20.85
C THR A 344 -4.27 -0.59 21.73
N ARG A 345 -4.32 -0.85 23.04
CA ARG A 345 -4.94 0.07 24.02
C ARG A 345 -4.27 1.44 24.03
N ILE A 346 -2.93 1.48 24.05
CA ILE A 346 -2.16 2.74 24.02
C ILE A 346 -2.35 3.48 22.71
N ILE A 347 -2.32 2.79 21.57
CA ILE A 347 -2.55 3.41 20.26
C ILE A 347 -3.94 4.03 20.21
N ASP A 348 -4.95 3.31 20.63
CA ASP A 348 -6.31 3.77 20.63
C ASP A 348 -6.51 5.08 21.43
N MET A 349 -5.84 5.21 22.57
CA MET A 349 -5.95 6.41 23.41
C MET A 349 -5.10 7.57 22.90
N PHE A 350 -3.83 7.31 22.51
CA PHE A 350 -2.86 8.39 22.27
C PHE A 350 -2.59 8.70 20.81
N CYS A 351 -2.85 7.74 19.91
CA CYS A 351 -2.62 7.89 18.48
C CYS A 351 -3.74 7.20 17.68
N PRO A 352 -5.01 7.56 17.90
CA PRO A 352 -6.13 6.87 17.28
C PRO A 352 -5.97 6.87 15.75
N ILE A 353 -6.25 5.71 15.14
CA ILE A 353 -6.23 5.53 13.69
C ILE A 353 -7.67 5.56 13.19
N GLY A 354 -7.94 6.38 12.18
CA GLY A 354 -9.25 6.46 11.54
C GLY A 354 -9.26 5.91 10.13
N LYS A 355 -10.45 5.60 9.61
CA LYS A 355 -10.65 5.24 8.20
C LYS A 355 -10.19 6.40 7.31
N GLY A 356 -9.25 6.13 6.40
CA GLY A 356 -8.59 7.16 5.58
C GLY A 356 -7.31 7.76 6.15
N GLN A 357 -6.79 7.22 7.27
CA GLN A 357 -5.59 7.72 7.93
C GLN A 357 -4.32 7.45 7.13
N ARG A 358 -3.38 8.41 7.16
CA ARG A 358 -1.99 8.24 6.72
C ARG A 358 -1.11 8.12 7.96
N SER A 359 -0.93 6.90 8.47
CA SER A 359 -0.20 6.62 9.70
C SER A 359 1.24 6.21 9.40
N LEU A 360 2.19 6.81 10.11
CA LEU A 360 3.61 6.49 10.03
C LEU A 360 4.09 5.94 11.37
N ILE A 361 4.48 4.67 11.41
CA ILE A 361 5.15 4.05 12.54
C ILE A 361 6.65 4.30 12.38
N VAL A 362 7.19 5.20 13.18
CA VAL A 362 8.61 5.57 13.16
C VAL A 362 9.37 4.60 14.06
N ALA A 363 10.18 3.74 13.45
CA ALA A 363 10.79 2.61 14.15
C ALA A 363 12.32 2.57 14.00
N PRO A 364 13.06 2.77 15.09
CA PRO A 364 14.46 2.35 15.17
C PRO A 364 14.57 0.83 15.09
N PRO A 365 15.74 0.28 14.70
CA PRO A 365 15.95 -1.17 14.69
C PRO A 365 15.69 -1.82 16.05
N ARG A 366 15.06 -3.01 16.06
CA ARG A 366 14.79 -3.85 17.25
C ARG A 366 13.80 -3.27 18.26
N THR A 367 12.90 -2.40 17.84
CA THR A 367 11.87 -1.81 18.72
C THR A 367 10.54 -2.56 18.73
N GLY A 368 10.45 -3.70 18.04
CA GLY A 368 9.23 -4.51 17.99
C GLY A 368 8.20 -4.07 16.95
N LYS A 369 8.64 -3.40 15.86
CA LYS A 369 7.75 -2.90 14.79
C LYS A 369 6.85 -3.99 14.20
N THR A 370 7.42 -5.16 13.86
CA THR A 370 6.69 -6.27 13.20
C THR A 370 5.60 -6.82 14.10
N VAL A 371 5.91 -7.02 15.39
CA VAL A 371 4.92 -7.46 16.39
C VAL A 371 3.79 -6.42 16.55
N LEU A 372 4.12 -5.13 16.54
CA LEU A 372 3.12 -4.07 16.60
C LEU A 372 2.20 -4.09 15.39
N LEU A 373 2.75 -4.27 14.18
CA LEU A 373 1.95 -4.40 12.96
C LEU A 373 1.04 -5.62 12.98
N GLN A 374 1.51 -6.79 13.46
CA GLN A 374 0.71 -7.99 13.63
C GLN A 374 -0.48 -7.75 14.57
N LYS A 375 -0.23 -7.07 15.69
CA LYS A 375 -1.28 -6.71 16.65
C LYS A 375 -2.32 -5.78 16.04
N ILE A 376 -1.89 -4.74 15.32
CA ILE A 376 -2.78 -3.83 14.60
C ILE A 376 -3.60 -4.61 13.55
N ALA A 377 -2.96 -5.48 12.77
CA ALA A 377 -3.63 -6.32 11.77
C ALA A 377 -4.72 -7.19 12.40
N ASN A 378 -4.40 -7.90 13.47
CA ASN A 378 -5.33 -8.79 14.17
C ASN A 378 -6.49 -8.05 14.83
N SER A 379 -6.21 -6.86 15.39
CA SER A 379 -7.25 -6.00 15.95
C SER A 379 -8.23 -5.52 14.88
N ILE A 380 -7.73 -5.08 13.72
CA ILE A 380 -8.57 -4.68 12.60
C ILE A 380 -9.40 -5.85 12.09
N SER A 381 -8.78 -7.02 11.88
CA SER A 381 -9.52 -8.22 11.41
C SER A 381 -10.60 -8.69 12.38
N THR A 382 -10.41 -8.46 13.69
CA THR A 382 -11.36 -8.87 14.73
C THR A 382 -12.48 -7.87 14.90
N ASN A 383 -12.16 -6.59 14.97
CA ASN A 383 -13.13 -5.54 15.29
C ASN A 383 -13.84 -4.97 14.06
N HIS A 384 -13.21 -5.09 12.86
CA HIS A 384 -13.67 -4.51 11.62
C HIS A 384 -13.65 -5.54 10.47
N PRO A 385 -14.50 -6.58 10.54
CA PRO A 385 -14.55 -7.63 9.50
C PRO A 385 -15.04 -7.11 8.14
N GLU A 386 -15.66 -5.93 8.11
CA GLU A 386 -16.07 -5.25 6.87
C GLU A 386 -14.89 -4.65 6.09
N VAL A 387 -13.74 -4.45 6.75
CA VAL A 387 -12.56 -3.82 6.17
C VAL A 387 -11.72 -4.83 5.39
N VAL A 388 -11.34 -4.47 4.17
CA VAL A 388 -10.38 -5.26 3.40
C VAL A 388 -8.97 -4.97 3.88
N LEU A 389 -8.37 -5.93 4.59
CA LEU A 389 -7.02 -5.80 5.14
C LEU A 389 -5.98 -6.40 4.18
N MET A 390 -5.00 -5.58 3.79
CA MET A 390 -3.84 -5.97 3.01
C MET A 390 -2.55 -5.68 3.77
N VAL A 391 -1.63 -6.64 3.82
CA VAL A 391 -0.30 -6.48 4.39
C VAL A 391 0.72 -6.55 3.27
N LEU A 392 1.47 -5.48 3.05
CA LEU A 392 2.51 -5.39 2.03
C LEU A 392 3.88 -5.37 2.68
N LEU A 393 4.64 -6.43 2.47
CA LEU A 393 6.01 -6.60 2.97
C LEU A 393 7.00 -6.40 1.81
N VAL A 394 7.85 -5.38 1.92
CA VAL A 394 8.81 -5.01 0.86
C VAL A 394 10.23 -5.15 1.37
N ASP A 395 11.05 -5.95 0.69
CA ASP A 395 12.46 -6.21 1.05
C ASP A 395 12.59 -6.75 2.49
N GLU A 396 11.59 -7.55 2.93
CA GLU A 396 11.58 -8.20 4.25
C GLU A 396 12.07 -9.66 4.16
N ARG A 397 12.34 -10.27 5.32
CA ARG A 397 12.88 -11.63 5.37
C ARG A 397 11.81 -12.68 5.13
N PRO A 398 12.11 -13.80 4.42
CA PRO A 398 11.15 -14.88 4.17
C PRO A 398 10.52 -15.45 5.45
N GLU A 399 11.29 -15.55 6.54
CA GLU A 399 10.79 -16.01 7.84
C GLU A 399 9.76 -15.05 8.45
N GLU A 400 9.97 -13.71 8.32
CA GLU A 400 9.01 -12.70 8.79
C GLU A 400 7.73 -12.70 7.93
N VAL A 401 7.87 -12.95 6.63
CA VAL A 401 6.72 -13.13 5.71
C VAL A 401 5.89 -14.36 6.11
N THR A 402 6.53 -15.48 6.38
CA THR A 402 5.87 -16.71 6.81
C THR A 402 5.14 -16.53 8.13
N ASP A 403 5.79 -15.85 9.08
CA ASP A 403 5.21 -15.54 10.39
C ASP A 403 3.97 -14.66 10.26
N MET A 404 4.04 -13.62 9.41
CA MET A 404 2.91 -12.72 9.13
C MET A 404 1.73 -13.49 8.50
N ARG A 405 1.99 -14.35 7.51
CA ARG A 405 0.94 -15.18 6.86
C ARG A 405 0.25 -16.14 7.82
N ARG A 406 0.96 -16.64 8.85
CA ARG A 406 0.40 -17.57 9.83
C ARG A 406 -0.45 -16.88 10.90
N HIS A 407 -0.10 -15.65 11.25
CA HIS A 407 -0.70 -14.97 12.39
C HIS A 407 -1.70 -13.85 12.02
N VAL A 408 -1.76 -13.44 10.76
CA VAL A 408 -2.66 -12.35 10.32
C VAL A 408 -3.75 -12.89 9.42
N LYS A 409 -5.00 -12.57 9.78
CA LYS A 409 -6.18 -12.82 8.94
C LYS A 409 -6.36 -11.67 7.97
N GLY A 410 -5.70 -11.74 6.82
CA GLY A 410 -5.74 -10.72 5.78
C GLY A 410 -4.94 -11.16 4.57
N GLU A 411 -4.96 -10.38 3.52
CA GLU A 411 -4.17 -10.65 2.32
C GLU A 411 -2.72 -10.22 2.54
N VAL A 412 -1.78 -11.18 2.66
CA VAL A 412 -0.36 -10.92 2.88
C VAL A 412 0.41 -11.06 1.56
N ILE A 413 0.85 -9.93 1.05
CA ILE A 413 1.61 -9.79 -0.19
C ILE A 413 3.05 -9.44 0.18
N ALA A 414 4.02 -10.14 -0.40
CA ALA A 414 5.41 -9.93 -0.05
C ALA A 414 6.30 -9.93 -1.30
N SER A 415 7.37 -9.16 -1.20
CA SER A 415 8.53 -9.23 -2.08
C SER A 415 9.76 -9.20 -1.18
N THR A 416 10.45 -10.35 -1.09
CA THR A 416 11.52 -10.61 -0.13
C THR A 416 12.86 -10.01 -0.57
N PHE A 417 13.82 -9.89 0.34
CA PHE A 417 15.09 -9.19 0.10
C PHE A 417 15.96 -9.82 -1.00
N ASP A 418 15.72 -11.06 -1.37
CA ASP A 418 16.40 -11.79 -2.44
C ASP A 418 15.85 -11.45 -3.83
N GLU A 419 14.71 -10.74 -3.92
CA GLU A 419 14.13 -10.29 -5.17
C GLU A 419 14.72 -8.96 -5.64
N GLN A 420 14.58 -8.67 -6.93
CA GLN A 420 15.05 -7.41 -7.52
C GLN A 420 14.18 -6.22 -7.12
N ALA A 421 14.77 -5.02 -7.06
CA ALA A 421 14.05 -3.78 -6.74
C ALA A 421 12.85 -3.50 -7.67
N SER A 422 12.94 -3.89 -8.94
CA SER A 422 11.82 -3.78 -9.89
C SER A 422 10.61 -4.60 -9.47
N ARG A 423 10.84 -5.76 -8.82
CA ARG A 423 9.77 -6.61 -8.29
C ARG A 423 9.07 -5.94 -7.10
N HIS A 424 9.84 -5.34 -6.16
CA HIS A 424 9.28 -4.59 -5.04
C HIS A 424 8.34 -3.48 -5.53
N VAL A 425 8.75 -2.77 -6.58
CA VAL A 425 7.94 -1.70 -7.19
C VAL A 425 6.68 -2.27 -7.84
N GLN A 426 6.78 -3.35 -8.63
CA GLN A 426 5.64 -3.97 -9.30
C GLN A 426 4.57 -4.42 -8.31
N VAL A 427 4.98 -5.12 -7.25
CA VAL A 427 4.06 -5.58 -6.20
C VAL A 427 3.35 -4.42 -5.52
N ALA A 428 4.10 -3.38 -5.17
CA ALA A 428 3.51 -2.20 -4.54
C ALA A 428 2.53 -1.46 -5.46
N GLU A 429 2.84 -1.36 -6.76
CA GLU A 429 1.93 -0.77 -7.74
C GLU A 429 0.64 -1.60 -7.90
N MET A 430 0.73 -2.93 -7.88
CA MET A 430 -0.45 -3.80 -7.93
C MET A 430 -1.33 -3.64 -6.68
N VAL A 431 -0.74 -3.62 -5.48
CA VAL A 431 -1.47 -3.45 -4.23
C VAL A 431 -2.20 -2.12 -4.17
N ILE A 432 -1.55 -1.02 -4.52
CA ILE A 432 -2.18 0.30 -4.46
C ILE A 432 -3.29 0.46 -5.51
N GLU A 433 -3.11 -0.10 -6.72
CA GLU A 433 -4.15 -0.06 -7.74
C GLU A 433 -5.35 -0.93 -7.34
N LYS A 434 -5.14 -2.12 -6.76
CA LYS A 434 -6.21 -2.95 -6.19
C LYS A 434 -6.97 -2.19 -5.09
N ALA A 435 -6.26 -1.59 -4.15
CA ALA A 435 -6.87 -0.81 -3.08
C ALA A 435 -7.75 0.33 -3.63
N LYS A 436 -7.25 1.09 -4.62
CA LYS A 436 -8.03 2.17 -5.27
C LYS A 436 -9.29 1.62 -5.95
N ARG A 437 -9.21 0.46 -6.64
CA ARG A 437 -10.39 -0.16 -7.29
C ARG A 437 -11.44 -0.55 -6.27
N LEU A 438 -11.05 -1.12 -5.13
CA LEU A 438 -11.97 -1.48 -4.05
C LEU A 438 -12.65 -0.24 -3.44
N VAL A 439 -11.90 0.86 -3.26
CA VAL A 439 -12.46 2.13 -2.76
C VAL A 439 -13.43 2.76 -3.76
N GLU A 440 -13.17 2.64 -5.08
CA GLU A 440 -14.13 3.06 -6.12
C GLU A 440 -15.48 2.32 -5.99
N HIS A 441 -15.47 1.13 -5.39
CA HIS A 441 -16.64 0.32 -5.02
C HIS A 441 -17.12 0.54 -3.58
N LYS A 442 -16.75 1.68 -2.96
CA LYS A 442 -17.15 2.09 -1.60
C LYS A 442 -16.72 1.15 -0.49
N LYS A 443 -15.68 0.34 -0.69
CA LYS A 443 -15.11 -0.52 0.35
C LYS A 443 -14.09 0.24 1.17
N ASP A 444 -14.02 -0.09 2.45
CA ASP A 444 -12.97 0.39 3.35
C ASP A 444 -11.77 -0.54 3.23
N VAL A 445 -10.62 0.03 2.91
CA VAL A 445 -9.37 -0.71 2.70
C VAL A 445 -8.29 -0.21 3.65
N VAL A 446 -7.59 -1.14 4.29
CA VAL A 446 -6.41 -0.86 5.11
C VAL A 446 -5.20 -1.56 4.52
N ILE A 447 -4.14 -0.79 4.25
CA ILE A 447 -2.84 -1.31 3.85
C ILE A 447 -1.86 -1.12 5.02
N LEU A 448 -1.29 -2.22 5.51
CA LEU A 448 -0.15 -2.20 6.41
C LEU A 448 1.12 -2.40 5.59
N LEU A 449 2.00 -1.41 5.54
CA LEU A 449 3.22 -1.43 4.72
C LEU A 449 4.47 -1.53 5.58
N ASP A 450 5.22 -2.59 5.45
CA ASP A 450 6.54 -2.76 6.03
C ASP A 450 7.59 -2.99 4.94
N SER A 451 8.43 -2.02 4.56
CA SER A 451 8.47 -0.64 5.03
C SER A 451 8.46 0.36 3.86
N ILE A 452 7.97 1.56 4.13
CA ILE A 452 8.00 2.64 3.13
C ILE A 452 9.42 3.09 2.82
N THR A 453 10.34 2.99 3.77
CA THR A 453 11.76 3.31 3.56
C THR A 453 12.38 2.39 2.51
N ARG A 454 12.12 1.08 2.61
CA ARG A 454 12.62 0.09 1.65
C ARG A 454 11.94 0.21 0.29
N LEU A 455 10.65 0.50 0.26
CA LEU A 455 9.93 0.82 -0.98
C LEU A 455 10.54 2.04 -1.68
N ALA A 456 10.84 3.11 -0.93
CA ALA A 456 11.49 4.31 -1.48
C ALA A 456 12.89 4.01 -2.01
N ARG A 457 13.66 3.13 -1.36
CA ARG A 457 14.95 2.64 -1.86
C ARG A 457 14.82 1.87 -3.17
N ALA A 458 13.81 1.00 -3.28
CA ALA A 458 13.53 0.25 -4.50
C ALA A 458 13.20 1.19 -5.67
N TYR A 459 12.38 2.21 -5.44
CA TYR A 459 12.11 3.23 -6.44
C TYR A 459 13.37 4.01 -6.82
N ASN A 460 14.25 4.34 -5.86
CA ASN A 460 15.50 5.04 -6.15
C ASN A 460 16.46 4.22 -7.05
N GLN A 461 16.38 2.89 -7.00
CA GLN A 461 17.17 2.01 -7.87
C GLN A 461 16.53 1.82 -9.26
N THR A 462 15.21 1.91 -9.37
CA THR A 462 14.47 1.57 -10.60
C THR A 462 14.14 2.78 -11.47
N VAL A 463 14.05 3.98 -10.89
CA VAL A 463 13.74 5.21 -11.64
C VAL A 463 14.94 5.62 -12.48
N PRO A 464 14.75 5.99 -13.76
CA PRO A 464 15.82 6.55 -14.58
C PRO A 464 16.45 7.77 -13.91
N ALA A 465 17.79 7.82 -13.89
CA ALA A 465 18.53 8.89 -13.23
C ALA A 465 18.16 10.27 -13.82
N SER A 466 17.69 11.18 -12.97
CA SER A 466 17.37 12.56 -13.35
C SER A 466 18.60 13.44 -13.56
N GLY A 467 19.78 12.98 -13.12
CA GLY A 467 21.00 13.77 -13.05
C GLY A 467 21.05 14.76 -11.89
N LYS A 468 20.00 14.81 -11.05
CA LYS A 468 19.93 15.66 -9.85
C LYS A 468 19.80 14.77 -8.62
N ILE A 469 20.87 14.68 -7.86
CA ILE A 469 20.93 13.88 -6.64
C ILE A 469 20.74 14.80 -5.43
N LEU A 470 19.78 14.46 -4.57
CA LEU A 470 19.56 15.07 -3.26
C LEU A 470 20.59 14.56 -2.25
N SER A 471 20.61 15.15 -1.05
CA SER A 471 21.41 14.62 0.06
C SER A 471 21.08 13.16 0.34
N GLY A 472 22.06 12.37 0.78
CA GLY A 472 21.88 10.94 1.02
C GLY A 472 21.84 10.05 -0.23
N GLY A 473 22.09 10.58 -1.44
CA GLY A 473 22.13 9.77 -2.67
C GLY A 473 20.75 9.46 -3.26
N VAL A 474 19.72 10.22 -2.91
CA VAL A 474 18.37 10.07 -3.43
C VAL A 474 18.20 10.85 -4.72
N ASP A 475 17.75 10.21 -5.81
CA ASP A 475 17.40 10.91 -7.05
C ASP A 475 16.15 11.79 -6.82
N SER A 476 16.15 12.99 -7.42
CA SER A 476 15.05 13.96 -7.24
C SER A 476 13.67 13.42 -7.64
N ASN A 477 13.60 12.44 -8.55
CA ASN A 477 12.36 11.83 -9.03
C ASN A 477 11.97 10.57 -8.25
N ALA A 478 12.89 10.00 -7.46
CA ALA A 478 12.70 8.70 -6.82
C ALA A 478 11.53 8.67 -5.82
N LEU A 479 11.33 9.76 -5.07
CA LEU A 479 10.33 9.82 -4.01
C LEU A 479 8.92 10.19 -4.51
N HIS A 480 8.76 10.58 -5.77
CA HIS A 480 7.46 11.02 -6.28
C HIS A 480 6.40 9.90 -6.24
N LYS A 481 6.72 8.70 -6.74
CA LYS A 481 5.80 7.56 -6.72
C LYS A 481 5.51 7.04 -5.31
N PRO A 482 6.50 6.81 -4.42
CA PRO A 482 6.26 6.46 -3.03
C PRO A 482 5.41 7.48 -2.26
N LYS A 483 5.62 8.78 -2.49
CA LYS A 483 4.75 9.83 -1.91
C LYS A 483 3.31 9.76 -2.42
N ARG A 484 3.12 9.48 -3.72
CA ARG A 484 1.78 9.25 -4.28
C ARG A 484 1.13 8.00 -3.70
N PHE A 485 1.89 6.93 -3.47
CA PHE A 485 1.42 5.73 -2.79
C PHE A 485 0.87 6.09 -1.40
N PHE A 486 1.71 6.66 -0.54
CA PHE A 486 1.31 7.02 0.82
C PHE A 486 0.24 8.12 0.86
N GLY A 487 0.33 9.10 -0.03
CA GLY A 487 -0.63 10.19 -0.19
C GLY A 487 -2.00 9.78 -0.76
N ALA A 488 -2.13 8.54 -1.27
CA ALA A 488 -3.41 8.00 -1.73
C ALA A 488 -4.37 7.75 -0.56
N ALA A 489 -3.87 7.54 0.66
CA ALA A 489 -4.71 7.33 1.84
C ALA A 489 -5.60 8.55 2.11
N ARG A 490 -6.90 8.32 2.13
CA ARG A 490 -7.95 9.31 2.34
C ARG A 490 -9.27 8.68 2.72
N ASN A 491 -10.07 9.37 3.47
CA ASN A 491 -11.50 9.09 3.61
C ASN A 491 -12.25 9.74 2.44
N ILE A 492 -13.33 9.12 1.97
CA ILE A 492 -14.06 9.55 0.77
C ILE A 492 -15.48 9.94 1.13
N GLU A 493 -15.94 11.04 0.56
CA GLU A 493 -17.34 11.46 0.64
C GLU A 493 -18.25 10.42 -0.04
N PHE A 494 -19.36 10.08 0.57
CA PHE A 494 -20.34 9.08 0.12
C PHE A 494 -19.88 7.60 0.19
N GLY A 495 -18.82 7.31 0.92
CA GLY A 495 -18.42 5.95 1.31
C GLY A 495 -17.16 5.45 0.65
N GLY A 496 -16.52 4.51 1.35
CA GLY A 496 -15.22 3.97 1.05
C GLY A 496 -14.07 4.80 1.63
N SER A 497 -13.01 4.11 2.04
CA SER A 497 -11.81 4.76 2.57
C SER A 497 -10.56 3.96 2.22
N LEU A 498 -9.43 4.64 2.11
CA LEU A 498 -8.12 4.02 2.02
C LEU A 498 -7.27 4.49 3.19
N THR A 499 -6.96 3.58 4.10
CA THR A 499 -6.06 3.79 5.23
C THR A 499 -4.71 3.16 4.93
N ILE A 500 -3.61 3.87 5.18
CA ILE A 500 -2.26 3.31 5.03
C ILE A 500 -1.50 3.52 6.33
N VAL A 501 -1.07 2.42 6.95
CA VAL A 501 -0.19 2.38 8.10
C VAL A 501 1.17 1.87 7.63
N ALA A 502 2.13 2.76 7.51
CA ALA A 502 3.45 2.44 6.98
C ALA A 502 4.54 2.52 8.06
N THR A 503 5.53 1.64 8.01
CA THR A 503 6.71 1.75 8.87
C THR A 503 7.79 2.58 8.19
N GLY A 504 8.31 3.55 8.91
CA GLY A 504 9.47 4.37 8.54
C GLY A 504 10.68 3.99 9.39
N LEU A 505 11.76 3.55 8.75
CA LEU A 505 12.98 3.15 9.44
C LEU A 505 13.85 4.37 9.74
N ILE A 506 14.27 4.51 10.99
CA ILE A 506 15.20 5.56 11.44
C ILE A 506 16.39 4.94 12.18
N GLU A 507 17.44 5.73 12.45
CA GLU A 507 18.64 5.29 13.16
C GLU A 507 19.32 4.06 12.54
N THR A 508 19.23 3.89 11.23
CA THR A 508 19.87 2.80 10.49
C THR A 508 21.35 3.07 10.18
N GLY A 509 21.83 4.27 10.46
CA GLY A 509 23.15 4.75 10.05
C GLY A 509 23.22 5.18 8.58
N SER A 510 22.11 5.17 7.85
CA SER A 510 22.02 5.57 6.44
C SER A 510 21.45 6.97 6.30
N ARG A 511 22.22 7.89 5.73
CA ARG A 511 21.72 9.25 5.39
C ARG A 511 20.56 9.22 4.38
N MET A 512 20.49 8.20 3.55
CA MET A 512 19.36 8.01 2.64
C MET A 512 18.05 7.84 3.41
N ASP A 513 18.05 7.02 4.46
CA ASP A 513 16.87 6.76 5.26
C ASP A 513 16.40 7.99 6.04
N GLU A 514 17.35 8.81 6.52
CA GLU A 514 17.05 10.08 7.17
C GLU A 514 16.32 11.04 6.19
N VAL A 515 16.82 11.16 4.95
CA VAL A 515 16.17 11.98 3.92
C VAL A 515 14.79 11.43 3.57
N ILE A 516 14.67 10.11 3.37
CA ILE A 516 13.39 9.46 3.09
C ILE A 516 12.41 9.74 4.24
N PHE A 517 12.81 9.54 5.49
CA PHE A 517 11.96 9.78 6.65
C PHE A 517 11.45 11.22 6.72
N GLU A 518 12.33 12.23 6.58
CA GLU A 518 11.93 13.64 6.62
C GLU A 518 10.94 14.00 5.49
N GLU A 519 11.08 13.39 4.32
CA GLU A 519 10.18 13.59 3.19
C GLU A 519 8.79 12.97 3.38
N PHE A 520 8.67 11.90 4.18
CA PHE A 520 7.38 11.27 4.52
C PHE A 520 6.73 11.81 5.78
N LYS A 521 7.49 12.28 6.75
CA LYS A 521 7.00 12.89 8.00
C LYS A 521 5.98 14.00 7.74
N GLY A 522 6.24 14.88 6.78
CA GLY A 522 5.31 15.93 6.38
C GLY A 522 4.03 15.44 5.66
N THR A 523 4.04 14.21 5.13
CA THR A 523 2.91 13.64 4.38
C THR A 523 1.90 12.93 5.29
N GLY A 524 2.35 12.37 6.41
CA GLY A 524 1.52 11.69 7.39
C GLY A 524 0.59 12.65 8.17
N ASN A 525 -0.51 12.10 8.68
CA ASN A 525 -1.41 12.77 9.61
C ASN A 525 -1.61 12.01 10.92
N ASN A 526 -0.84 10.94 11.13
CA ASN A 526 -0.71 10.20 12.40
C ASN A 526 0.73 9.68 12.48
N GLU A 527 1.35 9.82 13.64
CA GLU A 527 2.72 9.36 13.90
C GLU A 527 2.74 8.52 15.17
N ILE A 528 3.23 7.28 15.07
CA ILE A 528 3.48 6.37 16.19
C ILE A 528 4.98 6.19 16.30
N ILE A 529 5.60 6.81 17.29
CA ILE A 529 7.05 6.85 17.44
C ILE A 529 7.49 5.80 18.44
N LEU A 530 8.31 4.85 17.99
CA LEU A 530 8.94 3.86 18.86
C LEU A 530 10.28 4.39 19.38
N ASP A 531 10.57 4.13 20.65
CA ASP A 531 11.80 4.57 21.33
C ASP A 531 12.70 3.38 21.64
N ARG A 532 13.93 3.44 21.10
CA ARG A 532 14.94 2.41 21.31
C ARG A 532 15.34 2.25 22.78
N ARG A 533 15.36 3.34 23.56
CA ARG A 533 15.73 3.30 24.97
C ARG A 533 14.75 2.48 25.81
N LEU A 534 13.45 2.52 25.46
CA LEU A 534 12.42 1.67 26.07
C LEU A 534 12.64 0.20 25.69
N ALA A 535 12.92 -0.07 24.41
CA ALA A 535 13.17 -1.41 23.92
C ALA A 535 14.46 -2.02 24.52
N ASP A 536 15.53 -1.26 24.68
CA ASP A 536 16.77 -1.67 25.33
C ASP A 536 16.54 -2.08 26.80
N LYS A 537 15.60 -1.41 27.50
CA LYS A 537 15.12 -1.79 28.85
C LYS A 537 14.09 -2.93 28.85
N ARG A 538 13.79 -3.54 27.67
CA ARG A 538 12.75 -4.58 27.49
C ARG A 538 11.34 -4.15 27.91
N LEU A 539 11.05 -2.86 27.80
CA LEU A 539 9.72 -2.31 28.04
C LEU A 539 8.94 -2.28 26.72
N PHE A 540 7.87 -3.06 26.63
CA PHE A 540 7.01 -3.16 25.45
C PHE A 540 5.54 -2.94 25.83
N PRO A 541 4.78 -2.23 24.99
CA PRO A 541 5.18 -1.60 23.73
C PRO A 541 6.16 -0.44 23.95
N ALA A 542 7.18 -0.36 23.10
CA ALA A 542 8.20 0.69 23.18
C ALA A 542 7.74 1.99 22.52
N ILE A 543 6.49 2.40 22.75
CA ILE A 543 5.87 3.60 22.16
C ILE A 543 6.24 4.82 22.98
N ASN A 544 6.78 5.85 22.34
CA ASN A 544 6.98 7.17 22.95
C ASN A 544 5.67 7.96 22.88
N ILE A 545 4.93 7.96 23.97
CA ILE A 545 3.57 8.55 24.04
C ILE A 545 3.59 10.08 23.87
N LYS A 546 4.65 10.77 24.33
CA LYS A 546 4.76 12.22 24.19
C LYS A 546 4.91 12.67 22.74
N LYS A 547 5.71 11.93 21.97
CA LYS A 547 6.03 12.26 20.59
C LYS A 547 5.03 11.71 19.58
N SER A 548 4.21 10.75 20.00
CA SER A 548 3.19 10.12 19.16
C SER A 548 1.86 10.88 19.23
N GLY A 549 1.13 10.90 18.14
CA GLY A 549 -0.17 11.57 18.09
C GLY A 549 -0.83 11.55 16.71
N THR A 550 -2.10 11.93 16.70
CA THR A 550 -2.94 12.03 15.50
C THR A 550 -3.35 13.47 15.25
N ARG A 551 -3.23 13.93 14.01
CA ARG A 551 -3.78 15.25 13.62
C ARG A 551 -5.29 15.13 13.55
N ARG A 552 -5.98 16.11 14.16
CA ARG A 552 -7.44 16.13 14.24
C ARG A 552 -8.00 14.89 14.97
N GLU A 553 -7.36 14.51 16.09
CA GLU A 553 -7.88 13.46 16.98
C GLU A 553 -9.29 13.79 17.53
N ASP A 554 -9.64 15.07 17.52
CA ASP A 554 -10.96 15.61 17.88
C ASP A 554 -12.11 15.03 17.02
N LEU A 555 -11.83 14.61 15.79
CA LEU A 555 -12.82 13.98 14.91
C LEU A 555 -12.99 12.47 15.18
N LEU A 556 -12.00 11.83 15.83
CA LEU A 556 -11.95 10.40 16.07
C LEU A 556 -12.33 10.00 17.49
N LEU A 557 -12.19 10.93 18.43
CA LEU A 557 -12.45 10.70 19.84
C LEU A 557 -13.72 11.45 20.27
N PRO A 558 -14.60 10.80 21.05
CA PRO A 558 -15.67 11.51 21.75
C PRO A 558 -15.11 12.63 22.64
N SER A 559 -15.81 13.73 22.77
CA SER A 559 -15.34 14.92 23.51
C SER A 559 -14.93 14.62 24.96
N ASP A 560 -15.63 13.70 25.62
CA ASP A 560 -15.32 13.28 27.00
C ASP A 560 -14.01 12.47 27.07
N GLU A 561 -13.79 11.54 26.10
CA GLU A 561 -12.53 10.80 26.00
C GLU A 561 -11.37 11.73 25.69
N ALA A 562 -11.52 12.63 24.73
CA ALA A 562 -10.51 13.62 24.34
C ALA A 562 -10.11 14.51 25.52
N ALA A 563 -11.07 15.00 26.31
CA ALA A 563 -10.80 15.82 27.49
C ALA A 563 -9.99 15.06 28.57
N ARG A 564 -10.33 13.77 28.82
CA ARG A 564 -9.61 12.93 29.79
C ARG A 564 -8.20 12.58 29.32
N ILE A 565 -8.02 12.29 28.03
CA ILE A 565 -6.71 12.03 27.43
C ILE A 565 -5.84 13.30 27.51
N TRP A 566 -6.41 14.48 27.25
CA TRP A 566 -5.70 15.74 27.37
C TRP A 566 -5.23 16.02 28.83
N LEU A 567 -6.10 15.79 29.81
CA LEU A 567 -5.73 15.92 31.23
C LEU A 567 -4.59 14.96 31.59
N MET A 568 -4.65 13.73 31.12
CA MET A 568 -3.60 12.74 31.38
C MET A 568 -2.28 13.13 30.71
N ARG A 569 -2.29 13.59 29.45
CA ARG A 569 -1.09 14.10 28.77
C ARG A 569 -0.45 15.26 29.58
N ASN A 570 -1.27 16.17 30.08
CA ASN A 570 -0.77 17.27 30.91
C ASN A 570 -0.18 16.77 32.24
N ALA A 571 -0.84 15.83 32.90
CA ALA A 571 -0.37 15.31 34.20
C ALA A 571 0.98 14.57 34.09
N VAL A 572 1.28 13.97 32.95
CA VAL A 572 2.55 13.23 32.72
C VAL A 572 3.58 14.03 31.91
N ASN A 573 3.27 15.25 31.53
CA ASN A 573 4.14 16.06 30.66
C ASN A 573 5.53 16.33 31.27
N ASP A 574 5.61 16.50 32.58
CA ASP A 574 6.86 16.80 33.28
C ASP A 574 7.69 15.55 33.61
N MET A 575 7.15 14.34 33.40
CA MET A 575 7.87 13.10 33.61
C MET A 575 8.88 12.85 32.46
N ASP A 576 9.99 12.14 32.74
CA ASP A 576 10.89 11.68 31.67
C ASP A 576 10.21 10.63 30.76
N ASP A 577 10.53 10.67 29.45
CA ASP A 577 9.95 9.75 28.45
C ASP A 577 10.12 8.26 28.85
N GLN A 578 11.22 7.94 29.53
CA GLN A 578 11.54 6.56 29.96
C GLN A 578 10.78 6.11 31.22
N GLU A 579 10.27 7.04 32.02
CA GLU A 579 9.50 6.75 33.24
C GLU A 579 8.01 6.78 32.96
N MET A 580 7.56 7.65 32.05
CA MET A 580 6.16 7.82 31.73
C MET A 580 5.53 6.56 31.14
N THR A 581 6.18 5.94 30.16
CA THR A 581 5.60 4.76 29.48
C THR A 581 5.40 3.58 30.44
N PRO A 582 6.37 3.15 31.27
CA PRO A 582 6.13 2.12 32.29
C PRO A 582 5.04 2.49 33.30
N PHE A 583 5.03 3.75 33.75
CA PHE A 583 4.01 4.25 34.67
C PHE A 583 2.60 4.11 34.08
N LEU A 584 2.40 4.53 32.83
CA LEU A 584 1.11 4.43 32.18
C LEU A 584 0.70 2.97 31.93
N ILE A 585 1.63 2.12 31.47
CA ILE A 585 1.40 0.68 31.30
C ILE A 585 0.92 0.03 32.60
N ASP A 586 1.57 0.34 33.74
CA ASP A 586 1.17 -0.20 35.04
C ASP A 586 -0.25 0.25 35.45
N LYS A 587 -0.62 1.50 35.15
CA LYS A 587 -1.97 2.01 35.43
C LYS A 587 -3.03 1.42 34.51
N ILE A 588 -2.75 1.33 33.21
CA ILE A 588 -3.65 0.76 32.19
C ILE A 588 -3.90 -0.71 32.47
N ARG A 589 -2.86 -1.49 32.86
CA ARG A 589 -2.96 -2.91 33.18
C ARG A 589 -3.92 -3.22 34.32
N LYS A 590 -4.15 -2.28 35.23
CA LYS A 590 -5.07 -2.43 36.37
C LYS A 590 -6.53 -2.27 35.99
N THR A 591 -6.81 -1.97 34.73
CA THR A 591 -8.17 -1.74 34.22
C THR A 591 -8.50 -2.69 33.08
N LYS A 592 -9.76 -3.08 33.01
CA LYS A 592 -10.25 -4.05 32.02
C LYS A 592 -10.16 -3.52 30.59
N ASP A 593 -10.58 -2.28 30.38
CA ASP A 593 -10.67 -1.60 29.08
C ASP A 593 -10.28 -0.12 29.19
N ASN A 594 -10.15 0.53 28.05
CA ASN A 594 -9.79 1.93 27.97
C ASN A 594 -10.86 2.84 28.56
N GLU A 595 -12.12 2.48 28.41
CA GLU A 595 -13.22 3.25 29.00
C GLU A 595 -13.15 3.25 30.53
N SER A 596 -12.95 2.07 31.15
CA SER A 596 -12.74 1.96 32.61
C SER A 596 -11.52 2.73 33.09
N PHE A 597 -10.44 2.67 32.30
CA PHE A 597 -9.23 3.44 32.60
C PHE A 597 -9.50 4.93 32.56
N LEU A 598 -10.08 5.44 31.50
CA LEU A 598 -10.39 6.88 31.37
C LEU A 598 -11.40 7.36 32.43
N ARG A 599 -12.38 6.53 32.80
CA ARG A 599 -13.31 6.83 33.90
C ARG A 599 -12.61 6.91 35.27
N SER A 600 -11.52 6.18 35.48
CA SER A 600 -10.74 6.23 36.71
C SER A 600 -9.95 7.54 36.90
N ILE A 601 -9.77 8.31 35.83
CA ILE A 601 -9.10 9.60 35.85
C ILE A 601 -10.11 10.61 36.45
N ASN A 602 -9.85 11.03 37.70
CA ASN A 602 -10.66 12.06 38.39
C ASN A 602 -10.51 13.38 37.66
N THR A 603 -11.52 13.72 36.89
CA THR A 603 -11.60 14.98 36.20
C THR A 603 -12.05 16.06 37.17
N GLY A 604 -11.67 16.58 38.08
CA GLY A 604 -12.19 17.71 38.92
C GLY A 604 -13.04 18.76 38.16
N ILE A 605 -13.50 18.45 36.98
CA ILE A 605 -14.35 19.26 36.11
C ILE A 605 -15.80 18.88 36.42
N PRO A 606 -16.62 19.80 36.91
CA PRO A 606 -18.06 19.56 37.02
C PRO A 606 -18.65 19.29 35.63
N ALA A 607 -19.59 18.37 35.54
CA ALA A 607 -20.24 17.89 34.33
C ALA A 607 -20.94 18.94 33.43
N ASN A 608 -20.76 20.23 33.69
CA ASN A 608 -21.48 21.35 33.06
C ASN A 608 -20.63 22.31 32.22
N SER A 609 -19.39 21.95 31.83
CA SER A 609 -18.58 22.84 30.96
C SER A 609 -18.31 22.28 29.57
N ALA A 610 -19.21 21.49 29.01
CA ALA A 610 -19.15 21.06 27.59
C ALA A 610 -19.93 22.05 26.70
N ALA A 611 -19.40 23.27 26.57
CA ALA A 611 -19.84 24.23 25.57
C ALA A 611 -18.73 25.24 25.29
N TYR A 612 -17.80 24.86 24.38
CA TYR A 612 -17.02 25.84 23.60
C TYR A 612 -16.64 25.19 22.29
#